data_74da0a2111608d4e4bd711d25da313c7
#
_entry.id   74da0a2111608d4e4bd711d25da313c7
#
_cell.length_a   1.000
_cell.length_b   1.000
_cell.length_c   1.000
_cell.angle_alpha   90.00
_cell.angle_beta   90.00
_cell.angle_gamma   90.00
#
_symmetry.space_group_name_H-M   'P 1'
#
loop_
_entity.id
_entity.type
_entity.pdbx_description
1 polymer ?
#
loop_
_entity_poly.entity_id
_entity_poly.type
_entity_poly.pdbx_seq_one_letter_code
_entity_poly.pdbx_strand_id
1 'polypeptide(L)'
;YELVIGSARAPALWQRLLDAGNDFDLRPCGFEAADSLRIEAGHLLFSRELALPAYPVELGLSRLTDLYRGRFHGSAGLLAARHTLPRYCLVGMLPVPRSPTELGTLQNIADIPGHPIGVGAGLMTSAAYSPLFSRILGLGYVSPADRYPGTGVTLAGGVPAIVARRPFYDPAKVLPRRAS
;
A
#
# COMPACT_ATOMS: atom_id res chain seq x y z
N TYR A 1 3.34 -15.73 9.92
CA TYR A 1 3.15 -17.16 9.58
C TYR A 1 1.73 -17.37 9.06
N GLU A 2 1.56 -18.29 8.13
CA GLU A 2 0.27 -18.72 7.61
C GLU A 2 0.11 -20.22 7.88
N LEU A 3 -1.05 -20.62 8.40
CA LEU A 3 -1.34 -22.01 8.73
C LEU A 3 -2.48 -22.52 7.83
N VAL A 4 -2.17 -23.43 6.92
CA VAL A 4 -3.13 -24.08 6.04
C VAL A 4 -3.51 -25.44 6.60
N ILE A 5 -4.79 -25.66 6.85
CA ILE A 5 -5.30 -26.86 7.54
C ILE A 5 -6.67 -27.26 6.98
N GLY A 6 -7.01 -28.53 7.08
CA GLY A 6 -8.36 -29.00 6.73
C GLY A 6 -9.44 -28.32 7.59
N SER A 7 -10.52 -27.86 6.97
CA SER A 7 -11.58 -27.04 7.58
C SER A 7 -12.16 -27.65 8.87
N ALA A 8 -12.33 -28.97 8.93
CA ALA A 8 -12.85 -29.65 10.12
C ALA A 8 -11.96 -29.49 11.37
N ARG A 9 -10.65 -29.22 11.19
CA ARG A 9 -9.70 -29.04 12.29
C ARG A 9 -9.46 -27.57 12.63
N ALA A 10 -9.96 -26.64 11.81
CA ALA A 10 -9.69 -25.22 11.99
C ALA A 10 -10.17 -24.66 13.35
N PRO A 11 -11.36 -24.98 13.86
CA PRO A 11 -11.80 -24.50 15.19
C PRO A 11 -10.89 -24.99 16.32
N ALA A 12 -10.46 -26.24 16.29
CA ALA A 12 -9.58 -26.79 17.30
C ALA A 12 -8.17 -26.15 17.25
N LEU A 13 -7.65 -25.87 16.06
CA LEU A 13 -6.38 -25.16 15.91
C LEU A 13 -6.51 -23.71 16.42
N TRP A 14 -7.58 -23.01 16.09
CA TRP A 14 -7.85 -21.67 16.56
C TRP A 14 -7.82 -21.61 18.10
N GLN A 15 -8.56 -22.50 18.76
CA GLN A 15 -8.58 -22.53 20.23
C GLN A 15 -7.18 -22.81 20.81
N ARG A 16 -6.47 -23.79 20.27
CA ARG A 16 -5.10 -24.09 20.72
C ARG A 16 -4.14 -22.92 20.56
N LEU A 17 -4.28 -22.13 19.48
CA LEU A 17 -3.45 -20.94 19.30
C LEU A 17 -3.75 -19.88 20.36
N LEU A 18 -5.03 -19.64 20.67
CA LEU A 18 -5.42 -18.70 21.71
C LEU A 18 -4.92 -19.16 23.08
N ASP A 19 -5.10 -20.45 23.41
CA ASP A 19 -4.65 -21.02 24.68
C ASP A 19 -3.12 -20.90 24.85
N ALA A 20 -2.37 -21.30 23.82
CA ALA A 20 -0.92 -21.22 23.84
C ALA A 20 -0.38 -19.78 23.80
N GLY A 21 -1.14 -18.87 23.21
CA GLY A 21 -0.76 -17.47 23.09
C GLY A 21 -1.13 -16.60 24.29
N ASN A 22 -1.87 -17.15 25.25
CA ASN A 22 -2.37 -16.39 26.41
C ASN A 22 -1.23 -15.77 27.23
N ASP A 23 -0.14 -16.52 27.43
CA ASP A 23 1.04 -16.04 28.16
C ASP A 23 1.86 -15.00 27.38
N PHE A 24 1.54 -14.80 26.10
CA PHE A 24 2.20 -13.85 25.18
C PHE A 24 1.29 -12.70 24.78
N ASP A 25 0.17 -12.50 25.45
CA ASP A 25 -0.84 -11.47 25.12
C ASP A 25 -1.35 -11.56 23.67
N LEU A 26 -1.44 -12.77 23.12
CA LEU A 26 -1.95 -13.02 21.77
C LEU A 26 -3.44 -12.68 21.71
N ARG A 27 -3.82 -11.86 20.73
CA ARG A 27 -5.20 -11.45 20.54
C ARG A 27 -5.65 -11.66 19.10
N PRO A 28 -6.92 -12.01 18.88
CA PRO A 28 -7.50 -12.01 17.54
C PRO A 28 -7.42 -10.63 16.90
N CYS A 29 -7.11 -10.59 15.62
CA CYS A 29 -7.01 -9.37 14.83
C CYS A 29 -7.90 -9.49 13.59
N GLY A 30 -8.69 -8.45 13.31
CA GLY A 30 -9.53 -8.39 12.12
C GLY A 30 -8.77 -7.94 10.87
N PHE A 31 -9.38 -8.16 9.70
CA PHE A 31 -8.83 -7.74 8.42
C PHE A 31 -8.60 -6.22 8.32
N GLU A 32 -9.47 -5.41 8.90
CA GLU A 32 -9.32 -3.93 8.90
C GLU A 32 -8.07 -3.50 9.67
N ALA A 33 -7.76 -4.15 10.80
CA ALA A 33 -6.53 -3.88 11.53
C ALA A 33 -5.30 -4.29 10.72
N ALA A 34 -5.34 -5.44 10.05
CA ALA A 34 -4.27 -5.89 9.16
C ALA A 34 -4.10 -4.93 7.97
N ASP A 35 -5.20 -4.41 7.41
CA ASP A 35 -5.16 -3.43 6.32
C ASP A 35 -4.57 -2.09 6.78
N SER A 36 -4.92 -1.60 7.96
CA SER A 36 -4.29 -0.42 8.55
C SER A 36 -2.78 -0.61 8.72
N LEU A 37 -2.36 -1.72 9.32
CA LEU A 37 -0.94 -2.03 9.55
C LEU A 37 -0.14 -2.15 8.24
N ARG A 38 -0.69 -2.80 7.19
CA ARG A 38 0.02 -2.91 5.91
C ARG A 38 0.17 -1.56 5.22
N ILE A 39 -0.83 -0.65 5.33
CA ILE A 39 -0.77 0.70 4.79
C ILE A 39 0.30 1.51 5.53
N GLU A 40 0.33 1.46 6.87
CA GLU A 40 1.37 2.08 7.69
C GLU A 40 2.77 1.62 7.27
N ALA A 41 2.94 0.31 7.05
CA ALA A 41 4.18 -0.30 6.58
C ALA A 41 4.45 -0.09 5.08
N GLY A 42 3.53 0.54 4.34
CA GLY A 42 3.67 0.79 2.90
C GLY A 42 3.63 -0.46 2.04
N HIS A 43 3.06 -1.55 2.54
CA HIS A 43 2.91 -2.80 1.79
C HIS A 43 1.76 -2.75 0.81
N LEU A 44 2.01 -3.29 -0.38
CA LEU A 44 1.04 -3.36 -1.47
C LEU A 44 0.08 -4.53 -1.26
N LEU A 45 -1.18 -4.33 -1.61
CA LEU A 45 -2.15 -5.40 -1.77
C LEU A 45 -2.45 -5.57 -3.26
N PHE A 46 -2.28 -6.78 -3.78
CA PHE A 46 -2.41 -7.07 -5.22
C PHE A 46 -3.73 -6.56 -5.80
N SER A 47 -4.84 -6.83 -5.12
CA SER A 47 -6.18 -6.45 -5.56
C SER A 47 -6.47 -4.93 -5.50
N ARG A 48 -5.58 -4.14 -4.92
CA ARG A 48 -5.71 -2.69 -4.77
C ARG A 48 -4.70 -1.96 -5.64
N GLU A 49 -3.44 -1.96 -5.24
CA GLU A 49 -2.40 -1.17 -5.92
C GLU A 49 -2.07 -1.70 -7.32
N LEU A 50 -2.21 -3.01 -7.58
CA LEU A 50 -1.99 -3.59 -8.91
C LEU A 50 -3.26 -3.72 -9.75
N ALA A 51 -4.37 -3.09 -9.35
CA ALA A 51 -5.53 -2.93 -10.22
C ALA A 51 -5.19 -2.13 -11.49
N LEU A 52 -4.20 -1.23 -11.41
CA LEU A 52 -3.57 -0.63 -12.58
C LEU A 52 -2.35 -1.47 -13.00
N PRO A 53 -2.21 -1.82 -14.28
CA PRO A 53 -0.98 -2.42 -14.79
C PRO A 53 0.20 -1.48 -14.54
N ALA A 54 1.16 -1.90 -13.73
CA ALA A 54 2.27 -1.06 -13.33
C ALA A 54 3.60 -1.79 -13.45
N TYR A 55 4.63 -1.06 -13.88
CA TYR A 55 6.00 -1.55 -13.79
C TYR A 55 6.54 -1.43 -12.35
N PRO A 56 7.51 -2.26 -11.95
CA PRO A 56 8.11 -2.18 -10.62
C PRO A 56 8.63 -0.79 -10.25
N VAL A 57 9.12 -0.02 -11.21
CA VAL A 57 9.58 1.37 -10.99
C VAL A 57 8.43 2.29 -10.58
N GLU A 58 7.25 2.12 -11.16
CA GLU A 58 6.05 2.89 -10.85
C GLU A 58 5.52 2.58 -9.44
N LEU A 59 5.75 1.35 -8.99
CA LEU A 59 5.42 0.87 -7.64
C LEU A 59 6.49 1.21 -6.58
N GLY A 60 7.64 1.79 -6.98
CA GLY A 60 8.78 2.01 -6.10
C GLY A 60 9.48 0.72 -5.67
N LEU A 61 9.37 -0.36 -6.47
CA LEU A 61 9.95 -1.67 -6.22
C LEU A 61 11.22 -1.94 -7.02
N SER A 62 11.83 -0.91 -7.63
CA SER A 62 13.03 -1.05 -8.46
C SER A 62 14.19 -1.75 -7.74
N ARG A 63 14.28 -1.59 -6.41
CA ARG A 63 15.33 -2.24 -5.58
C ARG A 63 15.15 -3.76 -5.46
N LEU A 64 13.97 -4.28 -5.78
CA LEU A 64 13.66 -5.70 -5.78
C LEU A 64 13.86 -6.35 -7.15
N THR A 65 14.09 -5.54 -8.19
CA THR A 65 14.32 -5.99 -9.55
C THR A 65 15.79 -5.84 -9.90
N ASP A 66 16.55 -6.93 -9.80
CA ASP A 66 17.95 -6.96 -10.21
C ASP A 66 18.06 -7.32 -11.69
N LEU A 67 18.15 -6.30 -12.54
CA LEU A 67 18.29 -6.47 -13.99
C LEU A 67 19.68 -6.99 -14.40
N TYR A 68 20.65 -6.99 -13.49
CA TYR A 68 22.02 -7.47 -13.74
C TYR A 68 22.22 -8.94 -13.40
N ARG A 69 21.26 -9.56 -12.75
CA ARG A 69 21.31 -10.97 -12.31
C ARG A 69 21.21 -11.98 -13.46
N GLY A 70 21.18 -11.53 -14.70
CA GLY A 70 21.04 -12.37 -15.87
C GLY A 70 19.60 -12.47 -16.39
N ARG A 71 19.37 -13.48 -17.25
CA ARG A 71 18.04 -13.67 -17.86
C ARG A 71 17.08 -14.34 -16.86
N PHE A 72 15.93 -13.69 -16.63
CA PHE A 72 14.79 -14.24 -15.91
C PHE A 72 13.51 -13.92 -16.69
N HIS A 73 12.41 -14.59 -16.35
CA HIS A 73 11.12 -14.36 -17.00
C HIS A 73 10.69 -12.90 -16.83
N GLY A 74 10.43 -12.18 -17.94
CA GLY A 74 10.08 -10.76 -17.92
C GLY A 74 11.27 -9.79 -17.98
N SER A 75 12.53 -10.24 -17.92
CA SER A 75 13.71 -9.36 -17.93
C SER A 75 13.80 -8.49 -19.17
N ALA A 76 13.44 -8.99 -20.35
CA ALA A 76 13.45 -8.22 -21.61
C ALA A 76 12.44 -7.05 -21.55
N GLY A 77 11.24 -7.28 -21.03
CA GLY A 77 10.23 -6.23 -20.87
C GLY A 77 10.66 -5.15 -19.87
N LEU A 78 11.28 -5.55 -18.76
CA LEU A 78 11.79 -4.60 -17.76
C LEU A 78 12.99 -3.78 -18.30
N LEU A 79 13.86 -4.40 -19.09
CA LEU A 79 14.96 -3.69 -19.75
C LEU A 79 14.44 -2.66 -20.76
N ALA A 80 13.43 -3.02 -21.54
CA ALA A 80 12.79 -2.08 -22.47
C ALA A 80 12.12 -0.92 -21.72
N ALA A 81 11.40 -1.21 -20.61
CA ALA A 81 10.74 -0.21 -19.80
C ALA A 81 11.70 0.71 -19.02
N ARG A 82 12.96 0.31 -18.81
CA ARG A 82 13.95 1.10 -18.07
C ARG A 82 14.19 2.49 -18.65
N HIS A 83 14.06 2.62 -19.97
CA HIS A 83 14.28 3.88 -20.68
C HIS A 83 12.98 4.68 -20.88
N THR A 84 11.86 4.16 -20.40
CA THR A 84 10.57 4.83 -20.48
C THR A 84 10.32 5.59 -19.18
N LEU A 85 9.89 6.83 -19.28
CA LEU A 85 9.45 7.57 -18.08
C LEU A 85 8.25 6.85 -17.45
N PRO A 86 8.20 6.76 -16.11
CA PRO A 86 7.04 6.21 -15.45
C PRO A 86 5.80 7.03 -15.80
N ARG A 87 4.69 6.34 -16.05
CA ARG A 87 3.39 6.98 -16.36
C ARG A 87 2.78 7.60 -15.12
N TYR A 88 3.02 6.98 -13.99
CA TYR A 88 2.57 7.37 -12.65
C TYR A 88 3.53 6.81 -11.59
N CYS A 89 3.43 7.32 -10.37
CA CYS A 89 4.23 6.87 -9.23
C CYS A 89 3.30 6.53 -8.06
N LEU A 90 3.50 5.36 -7.47
CA LEU A 90 2.82 4.99 -6.24
C LEU A 90 3.50 5.65 -5.04
N VAL A 91 2.72 6.40 -4.30
CA VAL A 91 3.16 7.20 -3.15
C VAL A 91 2.30 6.93 -1.91
N GLY A 92 2.76 7.40 -0.76
CA GLY A 92 1.91 7.59 0.41
C GLY A 92 1.06 8.85 0.22
N MET A 93 -0.15 8.84 0.77
CA MET A 93 -1.08 9.97 0.71
C MET A 93 -1.66 10.26 2.09
N LEU A 94 -1.81 11.55 2.39
CA LEU A 94 -2.46 12.05 3.60
C LEU A 94 -3.70 12.83 3.16
N PRO A 95 -4.85 12.18 3.00
CA PRO A 95 -6.08 12.85 2.63
C PRO A 95 -6.57 13.73 3.77
N VAL A 96 -7.22 14.84 3.41
CA VAL A 96 -7.84 15.77 4.33
C VAL A 96 -9.33 15.84 3.99
N PRO A 97 -10.12 14.80 4.31
CA PRO A 97 -11.55 14.79 4.04
C PRO A 97 -12.26 15.83 4.93
N ARG A 98 -13.24 16.53 4.34
CA ARG A 98 -14.03 17.53 5.05
C ARG A 98 -15.28 16.94 5.70
N SER A 99 -15.64 15.71 5.28
CA SER A 99 -16.81 15.00 5.78
C SER A 99 -16.62 13.48 5.77
N PRO A 100 -17.39 12.72 6.57
CA PRO A 100 -17.40 11.26 6.51
C PRO A 100 -17.79 10.70 5.13
N THR A 101 -18.64 11.41 4.39
CA THR A 101 -19.08 11.01 3.06
C THR A 101 -17.91 11.07 2.05
N GLU A 102 -17.08 12.11 2.12
CA GLU A 102 -15.87 12.20 1.29
C GLU A 102 -14.91 11.04 1.57
N LEU A 103 -14.86 10.56 2.81
CA LEU A 103 -14.04 9.41 3.18
C LEU A 103 -14.48 8.14 2.46
N GLY A 104 -15.80 7.90 2.38
CA GLY A 104 -16.36 6.73 1.67
C GLY A 104 -16.05 6.74 0.17
N THR A 105 -15.96 7.91 -0.46
CA THR A 105 -15.62 8.03 -1.88
C THR A 105 -14.16 7.75 -2.19
N LEU A 106 -13.26 7.94 -1.21
CA LEU A 106 -11.82 7.71 -1.39
C LEU A 106 -11.44 6.25 -1.66
N GLN A 107 -12.29 5.31 -1.27
CA GLN A 107 -12.02 3.87 -1.39
C GLN A 107 -12.62 3.25 -2.66
N ASN A 108 -13.28 4.05 -3.49
CA ASN A 108 -13.97 3.54 -4.67
C ASN A 108 -13.00 3.39 -5.85
N ILE A 109 -12.39 2.19 -5.97
CA ILE A 109 -11.44 1.86 -7.05
C ILE A 109 -12.15 1.75 -8.42
N ALA A 110 -13.49 1.77 -8.45
CA ALA A 110 -14.26 1.65 -9.69
C ALA A 110 -14.00 2.78 -10.69
N ASP A 111 -13.50 3.92 -10.22
CA ASP A 111 -13.20 5.10 -11.03
C ASP A 111 -11.72 5.18 -11.44
N ILE A 112 -11.05 4.03 -11.67
CA ILE A 112 -9.69 4.05 -12.21
C ILE A 112 -9.74 4.63 -13.63
N PRO A 113 -9.21 5.85 -13.86
CA PRO A 113 -9.24 6.43 -15.19
C PRO A 113 -8.43 5.55 -16.16
N GLY A 114 -8.99 5.24 -17.31
CA GLY A 114 -8.24 4.67 -18.43
C GLY A 114 -7.20 5.64 -19.01
N HIS A 115 -7.03 6.81 -18.39
CA HIS A 115 -6.16 7.91 -18.82
C HIS A 115 -5.02 8.14 -17.81
N PRO A 116 -3.89 8.69 -18.25
CA PRO A 116 -2.80 9.07 -17.36
C PRO A 116 -3.30 10.05 -16.29
N ILE A 117 -2.83 9.85 -15.06
CA ILE A 117 -3.15 10.74 -13.94
C ILE A 117 -2.51 12.08 -14.21
N GLY A 118 -3.34 13.13 -14.30
CA GLY A 118 -2.90 14.50 -14.55
C GLY A 118 -2.06 15.08 -13.43
N VAL A 119 -1.30 16.12 -13.73
CA VAL A 119 -0.57 16.90 -12.72
C VAL A 119 -1.56 17.55 -11.75
N GLY A 120 -1.26 17.48 -10.46
CA GLY A 120 -2.14 17.96 -9.39
C GLY A 120 -3.29 17.03 -9.04
N ALA A 121 -3.43 15.89 -9.73
CA ALA A 121 -4.43 14.87 -9.45
C ALA A 121 -3.80 13.64 -8.76
N GLY A 122 -4.58 12.95 -7.93
CA GLY A 122 -4.18 11.70 -7.29
C GLY A 122 -5.29 10.66 -7.40
N LEU A 123 -4.89 9.40 -7.56
CA LEU A 123 -5.77 8.25 -7.51
C LEU A 123 -5.44 7.43 -6.25
N MET A 124 -6.34 7.41 -5.28
CA MET A 124 -6.16 6.60 -4.07
C MET A 124 -6.60 5.17 -4.33
N THR A 125 -5.73 4.22 -4.03
CA THR A 125 -6.01 2.78 -4.18
C THR A 125 -6.36 2.12 -2.86
N SER A 126 -5.82 2.63 -1.77
CA SER A 126 -6.06 2.14 -0.41
C SER A 126 -6.10 3.28 0.58
N ALA A 127 -6.99 3.18 1.57
CA ALA A 127 -7.03 4.11 2.69
C ALA A 127 -7.51 3.39 3.95
N ALA A 128 -6.91 3.72 5.09
CA ALA A 128 -7.35 3.27 6.40
C ALA A 128 -7.04 4.33 7.47
N TYR A 129 -7.85 4.34 8.53
CA TYR A 129 -7.51 5.10 9.71
C TYR A 129 -6.35 4.41 10.45
N SER A 130 -5.31 5.17 10.74
CA SER A 130 -4.19 4.72 11.55
C SER A 130 -4.32 5.23 12.97
N PRO A 131 -4.50 4.35 13.96
CA PRO A 131 -4.48 4.74 15.37
C PRO A 131 -3.12 5.32 15.79
N LEU A 132 -2.03 4.79 15.21
CA LEU A 132 -0.68 5.25 15.53
C LEU A 132 -0.45 6.71 15.11
N PHE A 133 -0.95 7.10 13.96
CA PHE A 133 -0.82 8.47 13.43
C PHE A 133 -2.05 9.34 13.70
N SER A 134 -3.10 8.78 14.31
CA SER A 134 -4.37 9.46 14.62
C SER A 134 -4.99 10.16 13.42
N ARG A 135 -4.85 9.57 12.23
CA ARG A 135 -5.33 10.11 10.96
C ARG A 135 -5.49 9.03 9.89
N ILE A 136 -6.11 9.41 8.78
CA ILE A 136 -6.20 8.55 7.62
C ILE A 136 -4.87 8.57 6.89
N LEU A 137 -4.38 7.39 6.56
CA LEU A 137 -3.26 7.14 5.67
C LEU A 137 -3.78 6.45 4.42
N GLY A 138 -3.15 6.71 3.28
CA GLY A 138 -3.50 6.06 2.04
C GLY A 138 -2.28 5.73 1.19
N LEU A 139 -2.49 4.80 0.27
CA LEU A 139 -1.58 4.53 -0.84
C LEU A 139 -2.30 4.91 -2.13
N GLY A 140 -1.56 5.42 -3.09
CA GLY A 140 -2.17 5.82 -4.36
C GLY A 140 -1.16 6.32 -5.37
N TYR A 141 -1.66 6.57 -6.56
CA TYR A 141 -0.87 7.00 -7.70
C TYR A 141 -1.00 8.50 -7.95
N VAL A 142 0.11 9.10 -8.30
CA VAL A 142 0.19 10.48 -8.77
C VAL A 142 1.01 10.56 -10.06
N SER A 143 0.94 11.68 -10.76
CA SER A 143 1.84 11.99 -11.86
C SER A 143 3.29 11.98 -11.38
N PRO A 144 4.26 11.63 -12.23
CA PRO A 144 5.69 11.69 -11.87
C PRO A 144 6.17 13.07 -11.39
N ALA A 145 5.50 14.13 -11.83
CA ALA A 145 5.80 15.51 -11.39
C ALA A 145 5.42 15.72 -9.92
N ASP A 146 4.36 15.08 -9.46
CA ASP A 146 3.78 15.27 -8.13
C ASP A 146 4.31 14.30 -7.06
N ARG A 147 5.22 13.40 -7.41
CA ARG A 147 5.69 12.30 -6.54
C ARG A 147 6.42 12.72 -5.27
N TYR A 148 6.78 13.97 -5.14
CA TYR A 148 7.61 14.45 -4.03
C TYR A 148 6.77 14.67 -2.76
N PRO A 149 7.26 14.23 -1.59
CA PRO A 149 6.57 14.45 -0.33
C PRO A 149 6.34 15.95 -0.07
N GLY A 150 5.13 16.28 0.39
CA GLY A 150 4.68 17.66 0.60
C GLY A 150 3.89 18.24 -0.56
N THR A 151 3.88 17.58 -1.73
CA THR A 151 3.09 18.05 -2.87
C THR A 151 1.60 17.89 -2.59
N GLY A 152 0.82 18.94 -2.83
CA GLY A 152 -0.64 18.90 -2.77
C GLY A 152 -1.23 18.31 -4.04
N VAL A 153 -2.20 17.40 -3.90
CA VAL A 153 -2.97 16.81 -5.01
C VAL A 153 -4.44 16.78 -4.67
N THR A 154 -5.27 16.66 -5.68
CA THR A 154 -6.72 16.52 -5.53
C THR A 154 -7.13 15.09 -5.90
N LEU A 155 -7.80 14.41 -4.98
CA LEU A 155 -8.35 13.07 -5.18
C LEU A 155 -9.75 13.14 -5.79
N ALA A 156 -10.29 11.98 -6.15
CA ALA A 156 -11.68 11.86 -6.59
C ALA A 156 -12.64 12.54 -5.60
N GLY A 157 -13.72 13.12 -6.10
CA GLY A 157 -14.65 13.90 -5.28
C GLY A 157 -14.11 15.26 -4.79
N GLY A 158 -12.96 15.72 -5.31
CA GLY A 158 -12.38 17.01 -4.93
C GLY A 158 -11.70 17.02 -3.56
N VAL A 159 -11.39 15.86 -3.00
CA VAL A 159 -10.74 15.74 -1.68
C VAL A 159 -9.26 16.11 -1.77
N PRO A 160 -8.79 17.12 -1.02
CA PRO A 160 -7.37 17.46 -1.00
C PRO A 160 -6.56 16.38 -0.28
N ALA A 161 -5.36 16.14 -0.77
CA ALA A 161 -4.40 15.25 -0.12
C ALA A 161 -2.98 15.79 -0.27
N ILE A 162 -2.11 15.36 0.63
CA ILE A 162 -0.68 15.67 0.58
C ILE A 162 0.08 14.38 0.30
N VAL A 163 0.96 14.41 -0.67
CA VAL A 163 1.88 13.31 -0.97
C VAL A 163 2.83 13.12 0.21
N ALA A 164 3.01 11.88 0.62
CA ALA A 164 3.87 11.51 1.73
C ALA A 164 4.85 10.41 1.33
N ARG A 165 5.91 10.28 2.12
CA ARG A 165 6.83 9.13 2.00
C ARG A 165 6.12 7.84 2.43
N ARG A 166 6.48 6.75 1.79
CA ARG A 166 6.16 5.40 2.25
C ARG A 166 7.45 4.58 2.44
N PRO A 167 7.52 3.68 3.44
CA PRO A 167 6.50 3.45 4.46
C PRO A 167 6.30 4.67 5.38
N PHE A 168 5.12 4.78 5.99
CA PHE A 168 4.84 5.81 7.00
C PHE A 168 5.49 5.45 8.34
N TYR A 169 5.42 4.16 8.69
CA TYR A 169 5.99 3.60 9.92
C TYR A 169 7.33 2.92 9.63
N ASP A 170 8.31 3.18 10.48
CA ASP A 170 9.68 2.65 10.40
C ASP A 170 10.29 2.70 8.96
N PRO A 171 10.40 3.88 8.34
CA PRO A 171 10.87 4.01 6.96
C PRO A 171 12.28 3.46 6.73
N ALA A 172 13.09 3.40 7.77
CA ALA A 172 14.43 2.84 7.74
C ALA A 172 14.46 1.32 7.98
N LYS A 173 13.32 0.70 8.36
CA LYS A 173 13.18 -0.73 8.69
C LYS A 173 14.18 -1.19 9.74
N VAL A 174 14.36 -0.40 10.79
CA VAL A 174 15.31 -0.68 11.87
C VAL A 174 14.70 -1.55 12.98
N LEU A 175 13.38 -1.48 13.19
CA LEU A 175 12.70 -2.19 14.26
C LEU A 175 12.85 -3.72 14.16
N PRO A 176 12.67 -4.36 12.99
CA PRO A 176 12.88 -5.81 12.87
C PRO A 176 14.33 -6.26 13.11
N ARG A 177 15.29 -5.33 13.03
CA ARG A 177 16.72 -5.62 13.20
C ARG A 177 17.22 -5.43 14.63
N ARG A 178 16.40 -4.80 15.50
CA ARG A 178 16.70 -4.57 16.91
C ARG A 178 16.18 -5.68 17.84
N ALA A 179 15.40 -6.61 17.30
CA ALA A 179 14.77 -7.70 18.04
C ALA A 179 15.63 -8.97 18.08
N SER A 180 16.95 -8.87 17.86
CA SER A 180 17.92 -9.97 17.99
C SER A 180 18.90 -9.68 19.10
#